data_3abd803a5ca1049b602df410ccb9be06
#
_entry.id   3abd803a5ca1049b602df410ccb9be06
#
_cell.length_a   1.000
_cell.length_b   1.000
_cell.length_c   1.000
_cell.angle_alpha   90.00
_cell.angle_beta   90.00
_cell.angle_gamma   90.00
#
_symmetry.space_group_name_H-M   'P 1'
#
loop_
_entity.id
_entity.type
_entity.pdbx_description
1 polymer ?
#
loop_
_entity_poly.entity_id
_entity_poly.type
_entity_poly.pdbx_seq_one_letter_code
_entity_poly.pdbx_strand_id
1 'polypeptide(L)'
;SKEGTHDHISGIKEGGNTIILGGAGPMGLMAIRYVLGMKKKPRRLVITDTNQERLEKVRKMIPMQEGTRHGIELYYINPSMFTDSVPVLLAITNEKGYDDVFVYAPPKCVAEIGNRIVAMDGCMNIYASTADKNYRAGMNIYGSHYLKTKLIGSSGGLRSDLIEALDLITTGKINPAVGITHIGGINAIVDTTLYLKKIPGSKKITYPQINLPLTAIEDFGKLAEKDPVFGELDESCKRHGGLWNPEAEKILLDHFKKF
;
A
#
# COMPACT_ATOMS: atom_id res chain seq x y z
N SER A 1 30.33 1.96 0.76
CA SER A 1 30.01 3.38 0.67
C SER A 1 31.18 4.14 0.10
N LYS A 2 30.93 5.04 -0.85
CA LYS A 2 31.96 6.01 -1.26
C LYS A 2 32.25 6.93 -0.07
N GLU A 3 33.52 7.19 0.18
CA GLU A 3 33.97 8.09 1.23
C GLU A 3 33.18 9.41 1.18
N GLY A 4 32.47 9.78 2.25
CA GLY A 4 31.65 11.00 2.34
C GLY A 4 30.16 10.87 2.02
N THR A 5 29.65 9.69 1.68
CA THR A 5 28.20 9.46 1.52
C THR A 5 27.67 8.60 2.67
N HIS A 6 26.65 9.11 3.37
CA HIS A 6 25.88 8.31 4.33
C HIS A 6 24.78 7.58 3.58
N ASP A 7 25.10 6.41 3.02
CA ASP A 7 24.08 5.56 2.41
C ASP A 7 23.32 4.80 3.51
N HIS A 8 22.12 5.24 3.79
CA HIS A 8 21.20 4.52 4.66
C HIS A 8 20.40 3.55 3.79
N ILE A 9 20.77 2.28 3.83
CA ILE A 9 19.98 1.23 3.21
C ILE A 9 18.85 0.90 4.18
N SER A 10 17.64 1.35 3.89
CA SER A 10 16.44 0.83 4.55
C SER A 10 16.03 -0.47 3.86
N GLY A 11 15.94 -1.52 4.61
CA GLY A 11 15.50 -2.82 4.13
C GLY A 11 14.75 -3.54 5.23
N ILE A 12 14.03 -4.58 4.86
CA ILE A 12 13.35 -5.44 5.84
C ILE A 12 14.36 -6.41 6.42
N LYS A 13 14.44 -6.46 7.75
CA LYS A 13 15.27 -7.42 8.47
C LYS A 13 14.73 -8.84 8.27
N GLU A 14 15.56 -9.72 7.74
CA GLU A 14 15.20 -11.12 7.58
C GLU A 14 14.91 -11.78 8.93
N GLY A 15 13.75 -12.43 9.05
CA GLY A 15 13.29 -13.03 10.30
C GLY A 15 12.87 -12.03 11.39
N GLY A 16 12.88 -10.72 11.09
CA GLY A 16 12.51 -9.65 12.01
C GLY A 16 11.00 -9.42 12.10
N ASN A 17 10.62 -8.41 12.86
CA ASN A 17 9.26 -7.94 12.99
C ASN A 17 9.08 -6.65 12.19
N THR A 18 8.14 -6.62 11.27
CA THR A 18 7.84 -5.48 10.42
C THR A 18 6.42 -5.00 10.68
N ILE A 19 6.21 -3.68 10.74
CA ILE A 19 4.87 -3.08 10.83
C ILE A 19 4.68 -2.00 9.78
N ILE A 20 3.47 -1.95 9.19
CA ILE A 20 3.03 -0.89 8.30
C ILE A 20 1.89 -0.13 8.97
N LEU A 21 2.18 1.07 9.45
CA LEU A 21 1.22 1.96 10.10
C LEU A 21 0.44 2.75 9.03
N GLY A 22 -0.88 2.56 8.98
CA GLY A 22 -1.74 3.07 7.90
C GLY A 22 -1.66 2.23 6.63
N GLY A 23 -1.46 0.92 6.79
CA GLY A 23 -1.15 -0.02 5.70
C GLY A 23 -2.35 -0.52 4.90
N ALA A 24 -3.60 -0.16 5.23
CA ALA A 24 -4.75 -0.56 4.41
C ALA A 24 -5.09 0.42 3.28
N GLY A 25 -4.27 1.45 3.09
CA GLY A 25 -4.33 2.33 1.93
C GLY A 25 -3.67 1.71 0.68
N PRO A 26 -3.78 2.39 -0.49
CA PRO A 26 -3.21 1.89 -1.75
C PRO A 26 -1.73 1.58 -1.70
N MET A 27 -0.95 2.45 -1.07
CA MET A 27 0.51 2.27 -0.95
C MET A 27 0.85 1.13 0.00
N GLY A 28 0.09 1.01 1.11
CA GLY A 28 0.28 -0.10 2.04
C GLY A 28 -0.03 -1.45 1.42
N LEU A 29 -1.11 -1.55 0.61
CA LEU A 29 -1.44 -2.76 -0.13
C LEU A 29 -0.30 -3.19 -1.07
N MET A 30 0.31 -2.24 -1.79
CA MET A 30 1.47 -2.51 -2.64
C MET A 30 2.68 -2.97 -1.80
N ALA A 31 2.93 -2.31 -0.66
CA ALA A 31 4.03 -2.68 0.24
C ALA A 31 3.84 -4.10 0.80
N ILE A 32 2.62 -4.49 1.20
CA ILE A 32 2.33 -5.85 1.66
C ILE A 32 2.66 -6.86 0.55
N ARG A 33 2.19 -6.63 -0.68
CA ARG A 33 2.48 -7.49 -1.82
C ARG A 33 3.99 -7.59 -2.12
N TYR A 34 4.69 -6.45 -2.05
CA TYR A 34 6.13 -6.41 -2.21
C TYR A 34 6.85 -7.27 -1.17
N VAL A 35 6.49 -7.12 0.12
CA VAL A 35 7.07 -7.90 1.23
C VAL A 35 6.83 -9.39 1.05
N LEU A 36 5.63 -9.80 0.64
CA LEU A 36 5.30 -11.20 0.37
C LEU A 36 6.16 -11.78 -0.78
N GLY A 37 6.50 -10.96 -1.78
CA GLY A 37 7.32 -11.34 -2.94
C GLY A 37 8.84 -11.32 -2.70
N MET A 38 9.33 -10.71 -1.61
CA MET A 38 10.76 -10.58 -1.33
C MET A 38 11.43 -11.93 -1.09
N LYS A 39 12.74 -12.01 -1.35
CA LYS A 39 13.58 -13.15 -0.97
C LYS A 39 13.83 -13.20 0.54
N LYS A 40 14.26 -12.05 1.10
CA LYS A 40 14.46 -11.86 2.54
C LYS A 40 13.15 -11.36 3.14
N LYS A 41 12.57 -12.12 4.03
CA LYS A 41 11.23 -11.88 4.56
C LYS A 41 11.27 -11.64 6.06
N PRO A 42 10.39 -10.79 6.61
CA PRO A 42 10.19 -10.69 8.04
C PRO A 42 9.53 -11.99 8.55
N ARG A 43 9.71 -12.29 9.81
CA ARG A 43 8.92 -13.32 10.50
C ARG A 43 7.48 -12.87 10.67
N ARG A 44 7.29 -11.60 11.08
CA ARG A 44 5.97 -11.01 11.30
C ARG A 44 5.78 -9.77 10.45
N LEU A 45 4.59 -9.65 9.89
CA LEU A 45 4.15 -8.44 9.19
C LEU A 45 2.82 -8.00 9.79
N VAL A 46 2.83 -6.86 10.48
CA VAL A 46 1.63 -6.26 11.08
C VAL A 46 1.17 -5.10 10.22
N ILE A 47 -0.10 -5.08 9.90
CA ILE A 47 -0.76 -4.05 9.13
C ILE A 47 -1.76 -3.35 10.03
N THR A 48 -1.68 -2.02 10.14
CA THR A 48 -2.65 -1.25 10.89
C THR A 48 -3.38 -0.25 10.02
N ASP A 49 -4.65 0.00 10.33
CA ASP A 49 -5.44 1.11 9.80
C ASP A 49 -6.58 1.42 10.76
N THR A 50 -6.95 2.69 10.89
CA THR A 50 -8.09 3.11 11.71
C THR A 50 -9.43 2.91 11.01
N ASN A 51 -9.44 2.76 9.70
CA ASN A 51 -10.64 2.45 8.93
C ASN A 51 -10.84 0.92 8.87
N GLN A 52 -11.80 0.43 9.66
CA GLN A 52 -12.09 -0.99 9.77
C GLN A 52 -12.50 -1.63 8.44
N GLU A 53 -13.31 -0.93 7.66
CA GLU A 53 -13.79 -1.43 6.37
C GLU A 53 -12.64 -1.64 5.37
N ARG A 54 -11.70 -0.67 5.30
CA ARG A 54 -10.49 -0.82 4.48
C ARG A 54 -9.63 -1.96 4.96
N LEU A 55 -9.45 -2.10 6.27
CA LEU A 55 -8.64 -3.16 6.85
C LEU A 55 -9.22 -4.55 6.52
N GLU A 56 -10.55 -4.72 6.62
CA GLU A 56 -11.23 -5.96 6.27
C GLU A 56 -11.15 -6.24 4.76
N LYS A 57 -11.23 -5.19 3.91
CA LYS A 57 -11.06 -5.33 2.46
C LYS A 57 -9.66 -5.86 2.12
N VAL A 58 -8.62 -5.31 2.73
CA VAL A 58 -7.23 -5.79 2.56
C VAL A 58 -7.07 -7.21 3.10
N ARG A 59 -7.65 -7.52 4.26
CA ARG A 59 -7.62 -8.87 4.85
C ARG A 59 -8.29 -9.92 3.96
N LYS A 60 -9.36 -9.55 3.26
CA LYS A 60 -10.01 -10.44 2.27
C LYS A 60 -9.13 -10.65 1.03
N MET A 61 -8.45 -9.59 0.56
CA MET A 61 -7.57 -9.65 -0.60
C MET A 61 -6.25 -10.38 -0.33
N ILE A 62 -5.77 -10.30 0.91
CA ILE A 62 -4.53 -10.94 1.38
C ILE A 62 -4.84 -11.61 2.72
N PRO A 63 -5.43 -12.81 2.72
CA PRO A 63 -5.77 -13.49 3.95
C PRO A 63 -4.52 -13.94 4.72
N MET A 64 -4.66 -14.15 6.04
CA MET A 64 -3.53 -14.55 6.90
C MET A 64 -2.85 -15.83 6.38
N GLN A 65 -3.62 -16.74 5.79
CA GLN A 65 -3.12 -17.98 5.18
C GLN A 65 -2.14 -17.73 4.03
N GLU A 66 -2.28 -16.61 3.31
CA GLU A 66 -1.33 -16.21 2.28
C GLU A 66 0.03 -15.88 2.89
N GLY A 67 0.05 -15.15 4.02
CA GLY A 67 1.28 -14.92 4.79
C GLY A 67 1.95 -16.24 5.18
N THR A 68 1.20 -17.19 5.70
CA THR A 68 1.70 -18.52 6.09
C THR A 68 2.35 -19.23 4.91
N ARG A 69 1.77 -19.19 3.71
CA ARG A 69 2.36 -19.76 2.48
C ARG A 69 3.71 -19.13 2.12
N HIS A 70 3.93 -17.89 2.52
CA HIS A 70 5.17 -17.16 2.33
C HIS A 70 6.13 -17.23 3.53
N GLY A 71 5.77 -17.96 4.60
CA GLY A 71 6.54 -18.05 5.83
C GLY A 71 6.47 -16.81 6.72
N ILE A 72 5.40 -16.01 6.60
CA ILE A 72 5.18 -14.76 7.32
C ILE A 72 3.92 -14.86 8.19
N GLU A 73 4.02 -14.52 9.46
CA GLU A 73 2.88 -14.33 10.36
C GLU A 73 2.23 -12.97 10.07
N LEU A 74 1.04 -12.95 9.41
CA LEU A 74 0.30 -11.71 9.11
C LEU A 74 -0.67 -11.35 10.23
N TYR A 75 -0.71 -10.05 10.57
CA TYR A 75 -1.66 -9.49 11.52
C TYR A 75 -2.32 -8.24 10.96
N TYR A 76 -3.62 -8.07 11.23
CA TYR A 76 -4.43 -6.90 10.84
C TYR A 76 -5.02 -6.30 12.10
N ILE A 77 -4.61 -5.09 12.47
CA ILE A 77 -4.97 -4.45 13.72
C ILE A 77 -5.56 -3.08 13.46
N ASN A 78 -6.73 -2.83 14.03
CA ASN A 78 -7.29 -1.47 14.08
C ASN A 78 -6.88 -0.81 15.40
N PRO A 79 -5.93 0.14 15.38
CA PRO A 79 -5.45 0.77 16.60
C PRO A 79 -6.51 1.64 17.30
N SER A 80 -7.55 2.10 16.59
CA SER A 80 -8.61 2.90 17.17
C SER A 80 -9.55 2.12 18.10
N MET A 81 -9.45 0.79 18.11
CA MET A 81 -10.20 -0.08 19.02
C MET A 81 -9.63 -0.10 20.44
N PHE A 82 -8.49 0.55 20.68
CA PHE A 82 -7.78 0.56 21.96
C PHE A 82 -7.55 1.99 22.42
N THR A 83 -7.61 2.22 23.74
CA THR A 83 -7.26 3.51 24.35
C THR A 83 -5.79 3.86 24.11
N ASP A 84 -4.89 2.88 24.26
CA ASP A 84 -3.50 2.92 23.83
C ASP A 84 -3.20 1.63 23.06
N SER A 85 -2.88 1.75 21.80
CA SER A 85 -2.58 0.60 20.94
C SER A 85 -1.16 0.07 21.09
N VAL A 86 -0.25 0.83 21.71
CA VAL A 86 1.17 0.45 21.83
C VAL A 86 1.37 -0.86 22.59
N PRO A 87 0.75 -1.10 23.76
CA PRO A 87 0.89 -2.39 24.45
C PRO A 87 0.41 -3.57 23.61
N VAL A 88 -0.68 -3.41 22.86
CA VAL A 88 -1.21 -4.46 21.97
C VAL A 88 -0.23 -4.77 20.84
N LEU A 89 0.35 -3.74 20.23
CA LEU A 89 1.33 -3.90 19.17
C LEU A 89 2.62 -4.54 19.68
N LEU A 90 3.10 -4.18 20.85
CA LEU A 90 4.29 -4.76 21.46
C LEU A 90 4.08 -6.22 21.86
N ALA A 91 2.91 -6.58 22.38
CA ALA A 91 2.58 -7.96 22.74
C ALA A 91 2.72 -8.94 21.56
N ILE A 92 2.38 -8.51 20.32
CA ILE A 92 2.57 -9.32 19.10
C ILE A 92 4.04 -9.73 18.91
N THR A 93 4.98 -8.90 19.36
CA THR A 93 6.42 -9.12 19.21
C THR A 93 7.08 -9.64 20.48
N ASN A 94 6.29 -10.06 21.48
CA ASN A 94 6.78 -10.43 22.83
C ASN A 94 7.64 -9.29 23.44
N GLU A 95 7.14 -8.07 23.41
CA GLU A 95 7.74 -6.83 23.92
C GLU A 95 9.09 -6.42 23.26
N LYS A 96 9.49 -7.10 22.17
CA LYS A 96 10.75 -6.80 21.48
C LYS A 96 10.66 -5.57 20.56
N GLY A 97 9.45 -5.18 20.19
CA GLY A 97 9.21 -4.11 19.23
C GLY A 97 9.44 -4.57 17.77
N TYR A 98 9.44 -3.59 16.86
CA TYR A 98 9.53 -3.81 15.43
C TYR A 98 10.88 -3.39 14.89
N ASP A 99 11.54 -4.28 14.19
CA ASP A 99 12.82 -4.01 13.51
C ASP A 99 12.64 -2.99 12.38
N ASP A 100 11.48 -3.06 11.71
CA ASP A 100 11.13 -2.16 10.61
C ASP A 100 9.74 -1.58 10.82
N VAL A 101 9.66 -0.26 10.92
CA VAL A 101 8.41 0.50 11.10
C VAL A 101 8.20 1.39 9.89
N PHE A 102 7.15 1.15 9.11
CA PHE A 102 6.78 2.00 7.97
C PHE A 102 5.58 2.86 8.31
N VAL A 103 5.73 4.17 8.20
CA VAL A 103 4.66 5.15 8.47
C VAL A 103 4.04 5.60 7.16
N TYR A 104 2.83 5.08 6.84
CA TYR A 104 2.11 5.33 5.59
C TYR A 104 0.85 6.19 5.77
N ALA A 105 0.60 6.65 6.99
CA ALA A 105 -0.50 7.56 7.28
C ALA A 105 0.04 8.90 7.83
N PRO A 106 -0.50 10.06 7.36
CA PRO A 106 0.04 11.36 7.69
C PRO A 106 -0.22 11.88 9.13
N PRO A 107 -1.21 11.40 9.94
CA PRO A 107 -1.41 11.96 11.27
C PRO A 107 -0.16 11.79 12.15
N LYS A 108 0.23 12.86 12.87
CA LYS A 108 1.42 12.86 13.73
C LYS A 108 1.45 11.73 14.77
N CYS A 109 0.28 11.40 15.32
CA CYS A 109 0.16 10.30 16.29
C CYS A 109 0.62 8.95 15.74
N VAL A 110 0.54 8.74 14.42
CA VAL A 110 1.00 7.51 13.79
C VAL A 110 2.53 7.40 13.84
N ALA A 111 3.23 8.50 13.56
CA ALA A 111 4.68 8.57 13.71
C ALA A 111 5.11 8.44 15.18
N GLU A 112 4.34 9.06 16.11
CA GLU A 112 4.58 8.96 17.56
C GLU A 112 4.40 7.53 18.07
N ILE A 113 3.37 6.79 17.59
CA ILE A 113 3.20 5.36 17.86
C ILE A 113 4.41 4.59 17.30
N GLY A 114 4.81 4.85 16.06
CA GLY A 114 5.97 4.20 15.45
C GLY A 114 7.23 4.35 16.28
N ASN A 115 7.49 5.55 16.80
CA ASN A 115 8.65 5.81 17.67
C ASN A 115 8.60 5.04 19.00
N ARG A 116 7.40 4.75 19.54
CA ARG A 116 7.22 3.99 20.79
C ARG A 116 7.38 2.48 20.62
N ILE A 117 7.25 1.96 19.40
CA ILE A 117 7.27 0.52 19.14
C ILE A 117 8.50 0.05 18.35
N VAL A 118 9.36 0.95 17.89
CA VAL A 118 10.58 0.59 17.19
C VAL A 118 11.53 -0.18 18.14
N ALA A 119 12.08 -1.28 17.65
CA ALA A 119 12.98 -2.15 18.42
C ALA A 119 14.40 -1.55 18.57
N MET A 120 15.21 -2.15 19.46
CA MET A 120 16.63 -1.87 19.50
C MET A 120 17.27 -2.12 18.12
N ASP A 121 18.09 -1.18 17.65
CA ASP A 121 18.71 -1.15 16.31
C ASP A 121 17.72 -1.09 15.16
N GLY A 122 16.41 -0.90 15.46
CA GLY A 122 15.34 -0.83 14.48
C GLY A 122 15.34 0.46 13.67
N CYS A 123 14.60 0.43 12.56
CA CYS A 123 14.46 1.53 11.62
C CYS A 123 13.01 1.94 11.46
N MET A 124 12.72 3.23 11.64
CA MET A 124 11.43 3.82 11.31
C MET A 124 11.55 4.66 10.03
N ASN A 125 10.77 4.30 9.02
CA ASN A 125 10.70 5.02 7.75
C ASN A 125 9.43 5.87 7.70
N ILE A 126 9.58 7.19 7.51
CA ILE A 126 8.49 8.13 7.29
C ILE A 126 8.29 8.29 5.78
N TYR A 127 7.27 7.64 5.26
CA TYR A 127 6.84 7.76 3.86
C TYR A 127 5.70 8.76 3.68
N ALA A 128 4.68 8.71 4.55
CA ALA A 128 3.57 9.64 4.49
C ALA A 128 3.98 11.01 5.05
N SER A 129 3.69 12.07 4.30
CA SER A 129 3.97 13.44 4.70
C SER A 129 2.77 14.35 4.46
N THR A 130 2.91 15.59 4.87
CA THR A 130 1.96 16.68 4.65
C THR A 130 2.65 17.82 3.92
N ALA A 131 1.88 18.67 3.24
CA ALA A 131 2.40 19.88 2.62
C ALA A 131 2.76 20.98 3.66
N ASP A 132 2.35 20.82 4.92
CA ASP A 132 2.68 21.77 5.99
C ASP A 132 4.14 21.60 6.43
N LYS A 133 4.96 22.60 6.09
CA LYS A 133 6.38 22.67 6.49
C LYS A 133 6.60 22.76 8.00
N ASN A 134 5.58 23.17 8.76
CA ASN A 134 5.63 23.29 10.22
C ASN A 134 5.08 22.07 10.95
N TYR A 135 4.71 21.02 10.21
CA TYR A 135 4.23 19.77 10.80
C TYR A 135 5.29 19.17 11.73
N ARG A 136 4.89 18.87 12.95
CA ARG A 136 5.78 18.35 14.01
C ARG A 136 5.15 17.16 14.69
N ALA A 137 5.95 16.15 15.03
CA ALA A 137 5.58 15.02 15.86
C ALA A 137 6.55 14.89 17.03
N GLY A 138 6.03 14.45 18.18
CA GLY A 138 6.86 14.19 19.38
C GLY A 138 7.64 12.89 19.21
N MET A 139 8.97 12.97 19.28
CA MET A 139 9.84 11.80 19.20
C MET A 139 10.67 11.64 20.47
N ASN A 140 10.75 10.41 20.99
CA ASN A 140 11.64 10.08 22.08
C ASN A 140 13.05 9.81 21.53
N ILE A 141 13.93 10.79 21.62
CA ILE A 141 15.31 10.69 21.15
C ILE A 141 16.22 9.82 22.03
N TYR A 142 15.77 9.44 23.23
CA TYR A 142 16.46 8.46 24.08
C TYR A 142 16.70 7.15 23.30
N GLY A 143 15.71 6.68 22.56
CA GLY A 143 15.82 5.49 21.73
C GLY A 143 16.89 5.63 20.65
N SER A 144 17.02 6.81 20.01
CA SER A 144 18.06 7.05 19.01
C SER A 144 19.46 6.96 19.60
N HIS A 145 19.65 7.39 20.86
CA HIS A 145 20.94 7.33 21.52
C HIS A 145 21.24 5.95 22.11
N TYR A 146 20.36 5.43 22.97
CA TYR A 146 20.64 4.22 23.74
C TYR A 146 20.22 2.93 23.03
N LEU A 147 19.18 2.97 22.22
CA LEU A 147 18.66 1.81 21.50
C LEU A 147 19.09 1.79 20.04
N LYS A 148 19.90 2.76 19.60
CA LYS A 148 20.40 2.90 18.23
C LYS A 148 19.29 2.90 17.16
N THR A 149 18.10 3.41 17.52
CA THR A 149 16.99 3.48 16.57
C THR A 149 17.29 4.49 15.46
N LYS A 150 16.83 4.19 14.26
CA LYS A 150 17.07 5.01 13.08
C LYS A 150 15.75 5.60 12.61
N LEU A 151 15.77 6.88 12.23
CA LEU A 151 14.66 7.57 11.60
C LEU A 151 15.09 7.95 10.18
N ILE A 152 14.35 7.46 9.18
CA ILE A 152 14.65 7.70 7.77
C ILE A 152 13.40 8.27 7.11
N GLY A 153 13.56 9.32 6.30
CA GLY A 153 12.52 9.84 5.40
C GLY A 153 12.70 9.25 4.01
N SER A 154 11.58 8.99 3.34
CA SER A 154 11.57 8.59 1.93
C SER A 154 10.67 9.51 1.13
N SER A 155 11.18 10.04 0.02
CA SER A 155 10.42 10.86 -0.91
C SER A 155 10.87 10.60 -2.34
N GLY A 156 9.91 10.30 -3.22
CA GLY A 156 10.19 9.95 -4.60
C GLY A 156 10.80 8.57 -4.77
N GLY A 157 11.28 8.29 -5.98
CA GLY A 157 11.98 7.06 -6.34
C GLY A 157 13.09 7.36 -7.34
N LEU A 158 14.10 6.51 -7.39
CA LEU A 158 15.19 6.56 -8.35
C LEU A 158 14.81 5.79 -9.63
N ARG A 159 15.56 5.98 -10.69
CA ARG A 159 15.41 5.18 -11.92
C ARG A 159 15.60 3.68 -11.66
N SER A 160 16.50 3.33 -10.75
CA SER A 160 16.72 1.94 -10.31
C SER A 160 15.45 1.31 -9.73
N ASP A 161 14.68 2.07 -8.94
CA ASP A 161 13.46 1.60 -8.30
C ASP A 161 12.37 1.31 -9.34
N LEU A 162 12.30 2.13 -10.40
CA LEU A 162 11.38 1.89 -11.53
C LEU A 162 11.77 0.63 -12.31
N ILE A 163 13.06 0.40 -12.54
CA ILE A 163 13.56 -0.80 -13.22
C ILE A 163 13.23 -2.05 -12.38
N GLU A 164 13.48 -2.00 -11.07
CA GLU A 164 13.13 -3.09 -10.16
C GLU A 164 11.62 -3.36 -10.14
N ALA A 165 10.80 -2.31 -10.07
CA ALA A 165 9.35 -2.45 -10.12
C ALA A 165 8.87 -3.12 -11.42
N LEU A 166 9.43 -2.74 -12.57
CA LEU A 166 9.12 -3.37 -13.86
C LEU A 166 9.54 -4.85 -13.88
N ASP A 167 10.73 -5.19 -13.35
CA ASP A 167 11.16 -6.59 -13.24
C ASP A 167 10.20 -7.41 -12.37
N LEU A 168 9.79 -6.87 -11.23
CA LEU A 168 8.84 -7.53 -10.34
C LEU A 168 7.47 -7.75 -10.99
N ILE A 169 7.01 -6.81 -11.81
CA ILE A 169 5.75 -6.91 -12.56
C ILE A 169 5.88 -7.94 -13.69
N THR A 170 6.92 -7.86 -14.50
CA THR A 170 7.12 -8.74 -15.66
C THR A 170 7.38 -10.19 -15.26
N THR A 171 7.99 -10.40 -14.09
CA THR A 171 8.19 -11.74 -13.52
C THR A 171 7.00 -12.26 -12.73
N GLY A 172 5.89 -11.51 -12.67
CA GLY A 172 4.65 -11.90 -11.98
C GLY A 172 4.75 -11.91 -10.45
N LYS A 173 5.83 -11.36 -9.87
CA LYS A 173 6.00 -11.29 -8.42
C LYS A 173 5.08 -10.25 -7.77
N ILE A 174 4.75 -9.19 -8.50
CA ILE A 174 3.80 -8.16 -8.08
C ILE A 174 2.77 -7.95 -9.19
N ASN A 175 1.49 -7.93 -8.82
CA ASN A 175 0.43 -7.53 -9.73
C ASN A 175 -0.04 -6.11 -9.37
N PRO A 176 0.28 -5.07 -10.18
CA PRO A 176 -0.12 -3.69 -9.88
C PRO A 176 -1.63 -3.46 -10.01
N ALA A 177 -2.34 -4.36 -10.69
CA ALA A 177 -3.79 -4.26 -10.89
C ALA A 177 -4.59 -4.30 -9.57
N VAL A 178 -4.03 -4.85 -8.49
CA VAL A 178 -4.66 -4.85 -7.16
C VAL A 178 -4.96 -3.45 -6.63
N GLY A 179 -4.27 -2.44 -7.15
CA GLY A 179 -4.50 -1.03 -6.81
C GLY A 179 -5.51 -0.32 -7.70
N ILE A 180 -5.92 -0.89 -8.82
CA ILE A 180 -6.81 -0.23 -9.79
C ILE A 180 -8.25 -0.44 -9.35
N THR A 181 -9.00 0.67 -9.19
CA THR A 181 -10.40 0.62 -8.78
C THR A 181 -11.34 1.28 -9.77
N HIS A 182 -10.82 2.16 -10.62
CA HIS A 182 -11.64 2.90 -11.58
C HIS A 182 -10.92 2.99 -12.92
N ILE A 183 -11.71 2.99 -13.98
CA ILE A 183 -11.28 3.17 -15.36
C ILE A 183 -12.05 4.36 -15.94
N GLY A 184 -11.37 5.15 -16.76
CA GLY A 184 -12.01 6.29 -17.45
C GLY A 184 -11.34 6.61 -18.78
N GLY A 185 -11.94 7.50 -19.54
CA GLY A 185 -11.42 8.06 -20.78
C GLY A 185 -10.93 9.50 -20.61
N ILE A 186 -10.61 10.15 -21.73
CA ILE A 186 -10.10 11.53 -21.73
C ILE A 186 -11.06 12.51 -21.08
N ASN A 187 -12.36 12.33 -21.29
CA ASN A 187 -13.42 13.16 -20.74
C ASN A 187 -13.54 13.07 -19.20
N ALA A 188 -12.97 12.05 -18.58
CA ALA A 188 -12.97 11.88 -17.12
C ALA A 188 -11.75 12.55 -16.45
N ILE A 189 -10.71 12.94 -17.17
CA ILE A 189 -9.42 13.35 -16.60
C ILE A 189 -9.55 14.60 -15.72
N VAL A 190 -10.25 15.63 -16.20
CA VAL A 190 -10.35 16.91 -15.49
C VAL A 190 -11.04 16.72 -14.15
N ASP A 191 -12.25 16.16 -14.15
CA ASP A 191 -13.03 15.96 -12.94
C ASP A 191 -12.36 14.98 -11.97
N THR A 192 -11.75 13.91 -12.49
CA THR A 192 -10.98 12.97 -11.67
C THR A 192 -9.83 13.68 -10.96
N THR A 193 -9.13 14.59 -11.63
CA THR A 193 -8.00 15.32 -11.05
C THR A 193 -8.47 16.32 -9.99
N LEU A 194 -9.50 17.12 -10.30
CA LEU A 194 -10.01 18.16 -9.41
C LEU A 194 -10.67 17.58 -8.15
N TYR A 195 -11.39 16.49 -8.30
CA TYR A 195 -12.17 15.87 -7.23
C TYR A 195 -11.58 14.56 -6.69
N LEU A 196 -10.31 14.26 -6.97
CA LEU A 196 -9.65 12.99 -6.61
C LEU A 196 -9.86 12.61 -5.14
N LYS A 197 -9.81 13.58 -4.22
CA LYS A 197 -10.01 13.33 -2.78
C LYS A 197 -11.43 12.89 -2.40
N LYS A 198 -12.42 13.19 -3.25
CA LYS A 198 -13.84 12.84 -3.05
C LYS A 198 -14.21 11.49 -3.69
N ILE A 199 -13.39 11.00 -4.61
CA ILE A 199 -13.63 9.76 -5.33
C ILE A 199 -13.10 8.59 -4.50
N PRO A 200 -13.97 7.64 -4.09
CA PRO A 200 -13.54 6.50 -3.28
C PRO A 200 -12.56 5.59 -4.02
N GLY A 201 -12.04 4.59 -3.33
CA GLY A 201 -11.14 3.60 -3.90
C GLY A 201 -9.69 4.07 -4.04
N SER A 202 -8.90 3.31 -4.80
CA SER A 202 -7.46 3.47 -4.92
C SER A 202 -7.07 4.15 -6.25
N LYS A 203 -6.29 3.50 -7.10
CA LYS A 203 -5.80 4.07 -8.37
C LYS A 203 -6.92 4.17 -9.41
N LYS A 204 -6.90 5.26 -10.18
CA LYS A 204 -7.75 5.52 -11.32
C LYS A 204 -6.89 5.50 -12.56
N ILE A 205 -7.24 4.67 -13.53
CA ILE A 205 -6.57 4.67 -14.84
C ILE A 205 -7.46 5.36 -15.85
N THR A 206 -6.87 6.25 -16.62
CA THR A 206 -7.56 6.91 -17.73
C THR A 206 -6.84 6.60 -19.04
N TYR A 207 -7.64 6.25 -20.04
CA TYR A 207 -7.20 5.97 -21.40
C TYR A 207 -7.50 7.21 -22.26
N PRO A 208 -6.49 8.02 -22.61
CA PRO A 208 -6.74 9.29 -23.29
C PRO A 208 -7.24 9.11 -24.73
N GLN A 209 -7.17 7.91 -25.28
CA GLN A 209 -7.63 7.59 -26.64
C GLN A 209 -9.10 7.18 -26.74
N ILE A 210 -9.85 7.18 -25.63
CA ILE A 210 -11.26 6.82 -25.61
C ILE A 210 -12.10 7.84 -24.83
N ASN A 211 -13.42 7.83 -25.07
CA ASN A 211 -14.42 8.54 -24.29
C ASN A 211 -15.11 7.57 -23.35
N LEU A 212 -14.87 7.73 -22.04
CA LEU A 212 -15.53 6.97 -20.99
C LEU A 212 -15.58 7.81 -19.71
N PRO A 213 -16.76 8.05 -19.12
CA PRO A 213 -16.83 8.61 -17.76
C PRO A 213 -16.03 7.76 -16.77
N LEU A 214 -15.53 8.36 -15.69
CA LEU A 214 -14.86 7.59 -14.66
C LEU A 214 -15.81 6.56 -14.06
N THR A 215 -15.47 5.30 -14.22
CA THR A 215 -16.33 4.16 -13.87
C THR A 215 -15.62 3.25 -12.88
N ALA A 216 -16.28 2.92 -11.77
CA ALA A 216 -15.74 1.95 -10.82
C ALA A 216 -15.84 0.52 -11.38
N ILE A 217 -14.79 -0.27 -11.21
CA ILE A 217 -14.77 -1.68 -11.66
C ILE A 217 -15.89 -2.48 -10.98
N GLU A 218 -16.18 -2.18 -9.72
CA GLU A 218 -17.26 -2.82 -8.95
C GLU A 218 -18.68 -2.53 -9.47
N ASP A 219 -18.82 -1.52 -10.33
CA ASP A 219 -20.11 -1.16 -10.91
C ASP A 219 -20.35 -1.76 -12.31
N PHE A 220 -19.38 -2.45 -12.89
CA PHE A 220 -19.51 -3.02 -14.24
C PHE A 220 -20.72 -3.92 -14.38
N GLY A 221 -20.97 -4.81 -13.43
CA GLY A 221 -22.12 -5.70 -13.46
C GLY A 221 -23.47 -4.96 -13.50
N LYS A 222 -23.59 -3.81 -12.82
CA LYS A 222 -24.80 -2.98 -12.85
C LYS A 222 -24.95 -2.22 -14.18
N LEU A 223 -23.81 -1.81 -14.76
CA LEU A 223 -23.80 -1.05 -16.00
C LEU A 223 -24.06 -1.93 -17.23
N ALA A 224 -23.92 -3.24 -17.11
CA ALA A 224 -24.23 -4.21 -18.15
C ALA A 224 -25.68 -4.11 -18.67
N GLU A 225 -26.61 -3.63 -17.85
CA GLU A 225 -28.00 -3.37 -18.27
C GLU A 225 -28.10 -2.21 -19.27
N LYS A 226 -27.16 -1.28 -19.25
CA LYS A 226 -27.13 -0.09 -20.13
C LYS A 226 -26.27 -0.30 -21.36
N ASP A 227 -25.17 -1.01 -21.22
CA ASP A 227 -24.24 -1.33 -22.29
C ASP A 227 -23.63 -2.71 -22.03
N PRO A 228 -23.89 -3.71 -22.92
CA PRO A 228 -23.43 -5.08 -22.76
C PRO A 228 -21.92 -5.25 -22.58
N VAL A 229 -21.11 -4.30 -23.10
CA VAL A 229 -19.65 -4.35 -22.92
C VAL A 229 -19.22 -4.37 -21.46
N PHE A 230 -19.98 -3.70 -20.57
CA PHE A 230 -19.69 -3.75 -19.14
C PHE A 230 -19.90 -5.13 -18.53
N GLY A 231 -20.81 -5.94 -19.12
CA GLY A 231 -20.96 -7.34 -18.76
C GLY A 231 -19.73 -8.17 -19.10
N GLU A 232 -19.17 -7.97 -20.30
CA GLU A 232 -17.94 -8.64 -20.71
C GLU A 232 -16.74 -8.21 -19.86
N LEU A 233 -16.66 -6.91 -19.51
CA LEU A 233 -15.62 -6.38 -18.60
C LEU A 233 -15.75 -6.98 -17.19
N ASP A 234 -16.96 -7.07 -16.65
CA ASP A 234 -17.24 -7.66 -15.33
C ASP A 234 -16.84 -9.13 -15.29
N GLU A 235 -17.23 -9.89 -16.31
CA GLU A 235 -16.84 -11.31 -16.43
C GLU A 235 -15.36 -11.51 -16.55
N SER A 236 -14.67 -10.69 -17.36
CA SER A 236 -13.21 -10.72 -17.46
C SER A 236 -12.55 -10.41 -16.13
N CYS A 237 -12.99 -9.35 -15.44
CA CYS A 237 -12.47 -9.01 -14.11
C CYS A 237 -12.73 -10.16 -13.10
N LYS A 238 -13.91 -10.77 -13.08
CA LYS A 238 -14.25 -11.90 -12.20
C LYS A 238 -13.32 -13.10 -12.42
N ARG A 239 -13.06 -13.47 -13.68
CA ARG A 239 -12.10 -14.54 -14.02
C ARG A 239 -10.68 -14.25 -13.49
N HIS A 240 -10.32 -12.97 -13.36
CA HIS A 240 -9.01 -12.52 -12.87
C HIS A 240 -9.05 -12.04 -11.41
N GLY A 241 -9.93 -12.62 -10.58
CA GLY A 241 -10.01 -12.33 -9.15
C GLY A 241 -10.55 -10.94 -8.80
N GLY A 242 -11.39 -10.36 -9.65
CA GLY A 242 -11.97 -9.02 -9.49
C GLY A 242 -11.03 -7.89 -9.89
N LEU A 243 -9.92 -8.19 -10.59
CA LEU A 243 -8.89 -7.22 -10.94
C LEU A 243 -8.98 -6.80 -12.41
N TRP A 244 -8.62 -5.54 -12.66
CA TRP A 244 -8.34 -5.06 -14.01
C TRP A 244 -7.22 -5.89 -14.65
N ASN A 245 -7.35 -6.20 -15.94
CA ASN A 245 -6.45 -7.15 -16.60
C ASN A 245 -6.35 -6.85 -18.10
N PRO A 246 -5.35 -7.41 -18.82
CA PRO A 246 -5.14 -7.15 -20.24
C PRO A 246 -6.31 -7.57 -21.16
N GLU A 247 -7.07 -8.59 -20.79
CA GLU A 247 -8.27 -9.00 -21.54
C GLU A 247 -9.37 -7.93 -21.43
N ALA A 248 -9.65 -7.46 -20.22
CA ALA A 248 -10.61 -6.38 -19.99
C ALA A 248 -10.16 -5.08 -20.70
N GLU A 249 -8.87 -4.76 -20.65
CA GLU A 249 -8.33 -3.61 -21.36
C GLU A 249 -8.56 -3.70 -22.87
N LYS A 250 -8.34 -4.87 -23.46
CA LYS A 250 -8.58 -5.10 -24.88
C LYS A 250 -10.05 -4.93 -25.23
N ILE A 251 -10.98 -5.54 -24.46
CA ILE A 251 -12.43 -5.39 -24.64
C ILE A 251 -12.80 -3.91 -24.59
N LEU A 252 -12.30 -3.17 -23.59
CA LEU A 252 -12.55 -1.74 -23.44
C LEU A 252 -12.12 -0.94 -24.68
N LEU A 253 -10.89 -1.13 -25.14
CA LEU A 253 -10.29 -0.37 -26.22
C LEU A 253 -10.87 -0.72 -27.60
N ASP A 254 -11.34 -1.96 -27.77
CA ASP A 254 -12.00 -2.39 -29.01
C ASP A 254 -13.42 -1.81 -29.12
N HIS A 255 -14.11 -1.65 -28.01
CA HIS A 255 -15.49 -1.17 -27.97
C HIS A 255 -15.60 0.36 -28.05
N PHE A 256 -14.86 1.09 -27.20
CA PHE A 256 -14.95 2.54 -27.17
C PHE A 256 -14.12 3.17 -28.29
N LYS A 257 -14.79 4.05 -29.06
CA LYS A 257 -14.17 4.70 -30.21
C LYS A 257 -12.93 5.49 -29.81
N LYS A 258 -11.84 5.26 -30.55
CA LYS A 258 -10.65 6.11 -30.55
C LYS A 258 -11.01 7.45 -31.20
N PHE A 259 -10.43 8.54 -30.70
CA PHE A 259 -10.48 9.85 -31.37
C PHE A 259 -9.63 9.83 -32.64
#